data_1390229191170c633053de7dabea40cd
#
_entry.id   1390229191170c633053de7dabea40cd
#
_cell.length_a   1.000
_cell.length_b   1.000
_cell.length_c   1.000
_cell.angle_alpha   90.00
_cell.angle_beta   90.00
_cell.angle_gamma   90.00
#
_symmetry.space_group_name_H-M   'P 1'
#
loop_
_entity.id
_entity.type
_entity.pdbx_description
1 polymer ?
#
loop_
_entity_poly.entity_id
_entity_poly.type
_entity_poly.pdbx_seq_one_letter_code
_entity_poly.pdbx_strand_id
1 'polypeptide(L)'
;RWANLFVDAITATDQVTATGFTGTLDGILGSGTPAAATVTTIDASGVATATTFEPDGDTAAGDNAAIGYTAAEGLILTGQGSTNDVTIKNDADADVITIATGGTNVAITGDLTANNFAGRNKIIGGDFTTNPWQRGTSFAAIGNTAYSADRWTTEMGTTAAVTASKAADAPTAAQAGTFTQNCMSLAVTTADTSVAAGDIFILIQRVEGLSAASFGFGQAGSRNMTLSFWVKGTKTGIHCVSITNSAQNRSYVAEYTIASTNTWEYQTITIPVDTGGTWLYTNGVGLAVIFALMAGSAYQGAANTWLASNSRITSNQVNALDSTSNTFKIALVQLEAGSVATTFDARSVGTELALCQRYFQICAFVGNA
;
A
#
# COMPACT_ATOMS: atom_id res chain seq x y z
N ARG A 1 45.10 45.47 47.14
CA ARG A 1 44.05 45.02 46.20
C ARG A 1 44.51 45.42 44.81
N TRP A 2 44.76 44.42 43.94
CA TRP A 2 45.12 44.66 42.56
C TRP A 2 43.88 44.96 41.82
N ALA A 3 43.75 46.07 41.14
CA ALA A 3 42.55 46.38 40.35
C ALA A 3 42.53 45.63 39.04
N ASN A 4 43.67 45.39 38.41
CA ASN A 4 43.86 44.61 37.22
C ASN A 4 45.21 43.86 37.30
N LEU A 5 45.21 42.58 37.00
CA LEU A 5 46.40 41.75 36.81
C LEU A 5 46.51 41.36 35.38
N PHE A 6 47.50 41.80 34.64
CA PHE A 6 47.84 41.41 33.30
C PHE A 6 48.99 40.42 33.35
N VAL A 7 48.76 39.19 33.07
CA VAL A 7 49.76 38.11 33.06
C VAL A 7 49.65 37.28 31.80
N ASP A 8 50.76 36.83 31.24
CA ASP A 8 50.80 35.98 30.07
C ASP A 8 50.41 34.53 30.42
N ALA A 9 50.63 34.12 31.67
CA ALA A 9 50.20 32.81 32.15
C ALA A 9 49.95 32.85 33.69
N ILE A 10 48.92 32.10 34.12
CA ILE A 10 48.63 31.78 35.50
C ILE A 10 48.80 30.30 35.72
N THR A 11 49.76 29.87 36.54
CA THR A 11 49.84 28.48 37.00
C THR A 11 49.30 28.42 38.41
N ALA A 12 48.14 27.80 38.63
CA ALA A 12 47.56 27.54 39.94
C ALA A 12 47.72 26.07 40.28
N THR A 13 48.28 25.79 41.47
CA THR A 13 48.39 24.41 41.99
C THR A 13 47.17 23.97 42.76
N ASP A 14 46.22 24.88 42.96
CA ASP A 14 44.97 24.69 43.66
C ASP A 14 43.81 25.36 42.84
N GLN A 15 42.79 25.82 43.48
CA GLN A 15 41.61 26.38 42.88
C GLN A 15 41.80 27.84 42.41
N VAL A 16 41.35 28.15 41.17
CA VAL A 16 41.10 29.51 40.72
C VAL A 16 39.65 29.85 40.88
N THR A 17 39.31 30.76 41.79
CA THR A 17 37.93 31.23 41.97
C THR A 17 37.80 32.60 41.29
N ALA A 18 36.95 32.65 40.25
CA ALA A 18 36.60 33.86 39.50
C ALA A 18 35.10 34.03 39.38
N THR A 19 34.63 35.28 39.40
CA THR A 19 33.20 35.60 39.14
C THR A 19 32.81 35.41 37.69
N GLY A 20 33.76 35.22 36.79
CA GLY A 20 33.54 34.90 35.38
C GLY A 20 34.85 34.82 34.61
N PHE A 21 34.85 34.00 33.59
CA PHE A 21 35.87 33.94 32.55
C PHE A 21 35.25 34.47 31.26
N THR A 22 35.82 35.50 30.66
CA THR A 22 35.41 36.02 29.37
C THR A 22 36.50 35.72 28.35
N GLY A 23 36.16 35.03 27.27
CA GLY A 23 37.09 34.62 26.21
C GLY A 23 37.02 33.10 25.94
N THR A 24 37.87 32.64 25.05
CA THR A 24 37.98 31.22 24.69
C THR A 24 38.72 30.46 25.80
N LEU A 25 38.14 29.36 26.25
CA LEU A 25 38.84 28.36 27.09
C LEU A 25 39.44 27.32 26.17
N ASP A 26 40.72 27.52 25.80
CA ASP A 26 41.46 26.55 24.98
C ASP A 26 42.10 25.52 25.91
N GLY A 27 41.50 24.35 26.03
CA GLY A 27 42.02 23.27 26.85
C GLY A 27 40.98 22.23 27.27
N ILE A 28 41.43 21.27 28.07
CA ILE A 28 40.57 20.21 28.58
C ILE A 28 39.88 20.68 29.85
N LEU A 29 38.55 20.83 29.83
CA LEU A 29 37.77 21.08 31.02
C LEU A 29 37.61 19.76 31.80
N GLY A 30 38.32 19.61 32.92
CA GLY A 30 38.24 18.42 33.76
C GLY A 30 39.10 17.23 33.32
N SER A 31 40.42 17.43 33.15
CA SER A 31 41.35 16.35 32.70
C SER A 31 41.78 15.36 33.80
N GLY A 32 41.37 15.58 35.04
CA GLY A 32 41.64 14.70 36.18
C GLY A 32 40.40 13.82 36.50
N THR A 33 40.04 13.73 37.76
CA THR A 33 38.73 13.17 38.14
C THR A 33 37.65 14.12 37.61
N PRO A 34 36.79 13.68 36.70
CA PRO A 34 35.82 14.56 36.09
C PRO A 34 34.88 15.17 37.13
N ALA A 35 34.90 16.50 37.27
CA ALA A 35 33.86 17.21 38.02
C ALA A 35 32.70 17.57 37.10
N ALA A 36 31.49 17.64 37.64
CA ALA A 36 30.34 18.11 36.89
C ALA A 36 30.55 19.53 36.37
N ALA A 37 30.44 19.72 35.06
CA ALA A 37 30.35 21.03 34.42
C ALA A 37 28.86 21.39 34.28
N THR A 38 28.41 22.43 35.01
CA THR A 38 27.05 22.97 34.80
C THR A 38 27.11 23.98 33.66
N VAL A 39 26.50 23.61 32.53
CA VAL A 39 26.39 24.47 31.36
C VAL A 39 24.92 24.64 31.02
N THR A 40 24.51 25.84 30.59
CA THR A 40 23.12 26.09 30.14
C THR A 40 22.88 25.67 28.70
N THR A 41 23.94 25.62 27.92
CA THR A 41 23.89 25.23 26.50
C THR A 41 25.19 24.57 26.10
N ILE A 42 25.12 23.46 25.38
CA ILE A 42 26.28 22.86 24.71
C ILE A 42 26.07 23.07 23.22
N ASP A 43 26.86 23.97 22.61
CA ASP A 43 26.92 24.16 21.16
C ASP A 43 28.21 23.52 20.65
N ALA A 44 28.08 22.33 20.07
CA ALA A 44 29.22 21.57 19.55
C ALA A 44 29.26 21.69 18.02
N SER A 45 30.29 22.38 17.51
CA SER A 45 30.55 22.45 16.06
C SER A 45 31.12 21.15 15.47
N GLY A 46 31.33 20.13 16.31
CA GLY A 46 31.83 18.81 15.99
C GLY A 46 30.99 17.72 16.69
N VAL A 47 31.61 16.56 16.92
CA VAL A 47 30.96 15.44 17.62
C VAL A 47 30.95 15.69 19.12
N ALA A 48 29.76 15.68 19.74
CA ALA A 48 29.64 15.57 21.20
C ALA A 48 29.66 14.09 21.58
N THR A 49 30.67 13.66 22.34
CA THR A 49 30.81 12.28 22.82
C THR A 49 30.41 12.22 24.29
N ALA A 50 29.43 11.38 24.60
CA ALA A 50 29.03 11.06 25.97
C ALA A 50 28.75 9.54 26.06
N THR A 51 28.88 9.00 27.28
CA THR A 51 28.48 7.60 27.52
C THR A 51 26.97 7.45 27.41
N THR A 52 26.22 8.42 27.93
CA THR A 52 24.74 8.53 27.85
C THR A 52 24.35 10.01 27.84
N PHE A 53 23.21 10.28 27.23
CA PHE A 53 22.50 11.55 27.41
C PHE A 53 21.28 11.27 28.26
N GLU A 54 21.27 11.71 29.49
CA GLU A 54 20.16 11.55 30.43
C GLU A 54 19.45 12.89 30.59
N PRO A 55 18.19 13.03 30.16
CA PRO A 55 17.38 14.21 30.46
C PRO A 55 17.11 14.27 31.96
N ASP A 56 17.56 15.35 32.62
CA ASP A 56 17.32 15.59 34.05
C ASP A 56 15.93 16.23 34.25
N GLY A 57 14.89 15.40 34.29
CA GLY A 57 13.52 15.87 34.45
C GLY A 57 12.58 14.85 35.06
N ASP A 58 13.09 13.68 35.41
CA ASP A 58 12.28 12.62 36.01
C ASP A 58 12.43 12.64 37.54
N THR A 59 11.29 12.45 38.23
CA THR A 59 11.21 12.37 39.70
C THR A 59 11.25 10.95 40.22
N ALA A 60 11.31 9.95 39.40
CA ALA A 60 11.33 8.55 39.81
C ALA A 60 12.77 8.07 40.03
N ALA A 61 13.00 7.45 41.17
CA ALA A 61 14.34 6.98 41.55
C ALA A 61 14.67 5.69 40.80
N GLY A 62 15.62 5.77 39.87
CA GLY A 62 16.32 4.60 39.37
C GLY A 62 16.37 4.38 37.86
N ASP A 63 15.50 5.01 37.08
CA ASP A 63 15.40 4.79 35.63
C ASP A 63 15.14 6.09 34.87
N ASN A 64 16.14 6.86 34.53
CA ASN A 64 15.95 8.07 33.72
C ASN A 64 15.80 7.76 32.23
N ALA A 65 15.07 8.60 31.50
CA ALA A 65 15.08 8.55 30.05
C ALA A 65 16.53 8.80 29.56
N ALA A 66 17.05 7.91 28.76
CA ALA A 66 18.43 7.98 28.29
C ALA A 66 18.57 7.53 26.82
N ILE A 67 19.63 8.08 26.18
CA ILE A 67 20.17 7.59 24.92
C ILE A 67 21.55 7.02 25.22
N GLY A 68 21.70 5.71 25.10
CA GLY A 68 22.91 5.00 25.42
C GLY A 68 23.35 4.00 24.37
N TYR A 69 24.44 3.29 24.68
CA TYR A 69 24.99 2.26 23.81
C TYR A 69 25.67 1.17 24.65
N THR A 70 25.47 -0.08 24.26
CA THR A 70 26.34 -1.20 24.69
C THR A 70 26.87 -1.95 23.47
N ALA A 71 28.02 -2.61 23.62
CA ALA A 71 28.62 -3.39 22.53
C ALA A 71 27.75 -4.59 22.11
N ALA A 72 26.91 -5.10 23.02
CA ALA A 72 26.03 -6.24 22.77
C ALA A 72 24.70 -5.84 22.14
N GLU A 73 24.14 -4.67 22.48
CA GLU A 73 22.78 -4.27 22.11
C GLU A 73 22.74 -3.11 21.11
N GLY A 74 23.88 -2.38 20.94
CA GLY A 74 23.93 -1.20 20.06
C GLY A 74 23.29 0.02 20.71
N LEU A 75 22.58 0.84 19.92
CA LEU A 75 21.87 2.03 20.40
C LEU A 75 20.70 1.64 21.30
N ILE A 76 20.70 2.18 22.50
CA ILE A 76 19.65 1.96 23.50
C ILE A 76 18.91 3.28 23.74
N LEU A 77 17.59 3.23 23.64
CA LEU A 77 16.69 4.31 24.03
C LEU A 77 15.87 3.78 25.21
N THR A 78 16.01 4.41 26.36
CA THR A 78 15.18 4.11 27.53
C THR A 78 14.28 5.30 27.85
N GLY A 79 13.07 5.02 28.30
CA GLY A 79 12.10 6.03 28.69
C GLY A 79 11.37 5.60 29.95
N GLN A 80 10.76 6.58 30.63
CA GLN A 80 10.01 6.37 31.86
C GLN A 80 8.82 7.33 31.90
N GLY A 81 7.96 7.24 30.88
CA GLY A 81 6.71 8.00 30.89
C GLY A 81 5.61 7.31 31.70
N SER A 82 4.66 8.05 32.20
CA SER A 82 3.48 7.47 32.88
C SER A 82 2.51 6.74 31.95
N THR A 83 2.60 6.99 30.66
CA THR A 83 1.75 6.37 29.61
C THR A 83 2.56 5.59 28.61
N ASN A 84 3.66 6.16 28.13
CA ASN A 84 4.56 5.53 27.17
C ASN A 84 6.02 5.67 27.66
N ASP A 85 6.81 4.61 27.55
CA ASP A 85 8.25 4.65 27.77
C ASP A 85 8.98 5.29 26.59
N VAL A 86 8.54 5.03 25.36
CA VAL A 86 9.06 5.64 24.15
C VAL A 86 7.92 6.15 23.29
N THR A 87 8.06 7.38 22.81
CA THR A 87 7.15 7.98 21.82
C THR A 87 7.98 8.63 20.71
N ILE A 88 7.73 8.25 19.46
CA ILE A 88 8.24 8.91 18.27
C ILE A 88 7.08 9.66 17.63
N LYS A 89 7.26 10.96 17.43
CA LYS A 89 6.26 11.87 16.89
C LYS A 89 6.63 12.36 15.50
N ASN A 90 5.63 12.82 14.73
CA ASN A 90 5.84 13.56 13.49
C ASN A 90 5.99 15.06 13.76
N ASP A 91 6.15 15.86 12.71
CA ASP A 91 6.26 17.32 12.76
C ASP A 91 5.00 18.05 13.25
N ALA A 92 3.85 17.36 13.24
CA ALA A 92 2.57 17.86 13.76
C ALA A 92 2.32 17.43 15.22
N ASP A 93 3.36 16.96 15.92
CA ASP A 93 3.31 16.47 17.32
C ASP A 93 2.37 15.27 17.56
N ALA A 94 2.01 14.54 16.50
CA ALA A 94 1.21 13.34 16.60
C ALA A 94 2.08 12.10 16.83
N ASP A 95 1.66 11.21 17.72
CA ASP A 95 2.34 9.95 18.02
C ASP A 95 2.33 9.03 16.79
N VAL A 96 3.49 8.58 16.35
CA VAL A 96 3.66 7.65 15.22
C VAL A 96 4.02 6.26 15.72
N ILE A 97 4.98 6.16 16.64
CA ILE A 97 5.38 4.89 17.25
C ILE A 97 5.40 5.08 18.77
N THR A 98 4.79 4.17 19.50
CA THR A 98 4.80 4.18 20.96
C THR A 98 5.11 2.82 21.54
N ILE A 99 5.78 2.82 22.70
CA ILE A 99 5.95 1.67 23.58
C ILE A 99 5.33 2.07 24.90
N ALA A 100 4.22 1.41 25.29
CA ALA A 100 3.52 1.71 26.52
C ALA A 100 4.40 1.40 27.74
N THR A 101 4.25 2.18 28.81
CA THR A 101 4.97 1.99 30.09
C THR A 101 4.82 0.55 30.60
N GLY A 102 5.94 -0.11 30.86
CA GLY A 102 6.01 -1.51 31.27
C GLY A 102 5.56 -2.51 30.21
N GLY A 103 5.31 -2.06 28.98
CA GLY A 103 4.91 -2.90 27.85
C GLY A 103 6.10 -3.37 27.00
N THR A 104 5.93 -4.49 26.32
CA THR A 104 6.89 -5.02 25.34
C THR A 104 6.38 -4.91 23.89
N ASN A 105 5.17 -4.38 23.70
CA ASN A 105 4.56 -4.22 22.40
C ASN A 105 4.84 -2.83 21.83
N VAL A 106 5.17 -2.79 20.53
CA VAL A 106 5.26 -1.55 19.77
C VAL A 106 3.90 -1.27 19.13
N ALA A 107 3.32 -0.12 19.40
CA ALA A 107 2.13 0.37 18.71
C ALA A 107 2.53 1.37 17.62
N ILE A 108 1.95 1.21 16.44
CA ILE A 108 2.08 2.13 15.30
C ILE A 108 0.70 2.72 15.05
N THR A 109 0.58 4.04 15.16
CA THR A 109 -0.71 4.75 15.10
C THR A 109 -1.31 4.80 13.70
N GLY A 110 -0.48 4.71 12.67
CA GLY A 110 -0.89 4.68 11.26
C GLY A 110 -0.80 3.30 10.63
N ASP A 111 -0.91 3.27 9.32
CA ASP A 111 -0.68 2.05 8.54
C ASP A 111 0.81 1.70 8.50
N LEU A 112 1.15 0.47 8.86
CA LEU A 112 2.50 -0.04 8.68
C LEU A 112 2.70 -0.46 7.22
N THR A 113 3.46 0.31 6.47
CA THR A 113 3.90 -0.08 5.13
C THR A 113 5.07 -1.07 5.25
N ALA A 114 4.79 -2.35 5.15
CA ALA A 114 5.81 -3.40 5.18
C ALA A 114 5.66 -4.32 3.97
N ASN A 115 6.77 -4.57 3.30
CA ASN A 115 6.79 -5.31 2.03
C ASN A 115 6.53 -6.82 2.16
N ASN A 116 6.48 -7.39 3.37
CA ASN A 116 6.51 -8.83 3.58
C ASN A 116 5.35 -9.40 4.42
N PHE A 117 4.22 -8.70 4.56
CA PHE A 117 3.04 -9.29 5.19
C PHE A 117 2.21 -10.08 4.17
N ALA A 118 2.11 -11.38 4.35
CA ALA A 118 1.26 -12.24 3.53
C ALA A 118 -0.24 -12.02 3.84
N GLY A 119 -1.10 -12.29 2.84
CA GLY A 119 -2.55 -12.23 2.99
C GLY A 119 -3.18 -10.84 2.87
N ARG A 120 -2.41 -9.84 2.46
CA ARG A 120 -2.90 -8.48 2.20
C ARG A 120 -3.79 -8.45 0.96
N ASN A 121 -3.37 -9.09 -0.12
CA ASN A 121 -4.11 -9.08 -1.38
C ASN A 121 -5.43 -9.83 -1.27
N LYS A 122 -6.55 -9.13 -1.49
CA LYS A 122 -7.90 -9.73 -1.51
C LYS A 122 -8.29 -10.25 -2.88
N ILE A 123 -7.53 -9.92 -3.92
CA ILE A 123 -7.68 -10.49 -5.26
C ILE A 123 -7.10 -11.92 -5.26
N ILE A 124 -7.86 -12.87 -5.78
CA ILE A 124 -7.42 -14.25 -5.98
C ILE A 124 -6.99 -14.41 -7.44
N GLY A 125 -5.80 -14.95 -7.67
CA GLY A 125 -5.26 -15.13 -9.02
C GLY A 125 -4.96 -13.81 -9.74
N GLY A 126 -4.58 -12.77 -8.99
CA GLY A 126 -4.16 -11.48 -9.56
C GLY A 126 -2.77 -11.51 -10.19
N ASP A 127 -1.93 -12.48 -9.82
CA ASP A 127 -0.77 -12.91 -10.60
C ASP A 127 -1.21 -13.99 -11.59
N PHE A 128 -1.37 -13.64 -12.82
CA PHE A 128 -1.82 -14.55 -13.87
C PHE A 128 -0.81 -15.64 -14.22
N THR A 129 0.39 -15.60 -13.63
CA THR A 129 1.40 -16.66 -13.72
C THR A 129 1.03 -17.82 -12.80
N THR A 130 0.70 -17.54 -11.53
CA THR A 130 0.34 -18.53 -10.52
C THR A 130 -1.16 -18.88 -10.52
N ASN A 131 -1.99 -18.08 -11.19
CA ASN A 131 -3.39 -18.40 -11.41
C ASN A 131 -3.50 -19.76 -12.13
N PRO A 132 -4.27 -20.71 -11.62
CA PRO A 132 -4.28 -22.09 -12.15
C PRO A 132 -4.92 -22.24 -13.53
N TRP A 133 -5.71 -21.27 -13.98
CA TRP A 133 -6.38 -21.32 -15.29
C TRP A 133 -7.09 -22.67 -15.58
N GLN A 134 -7.81 -23.20 -14.61
CA GLN A 134 -8.39 -24.54 -14.66
C GLN A 134 -9.32 -24.76 -15.87
N ARG A 135 -9.96 -23.70 -16.37
CA ARG A 135 -10.90 -23.79 -17.53
C ARG A 135 -10.20 -23.72 -18.89
N GLY A 136 -8.90 -23.49 -18.92
CA GLY A 136 -8.12 -23.30 -20.14
C GLY A 136 -7.42 -21.95 -20.18
N THR A 137 -6.55 -21.76 -21.15
CA THR A 137 -5.67 -20.58 -21.25
C THR A 137 -6.02 -19.65 -22.41
N SER A 138 -7.04 -19.97 -23.22
CA SER A 138 -7.50 -19.13 -24.33
C SER A 138 -8.99 -19.35 -24.59
N PHE A 139 -9.71 -18.25 -24.71
CA PHE A 139 -11.18 -18.20 -24.85
C PHE A 139 -11.52 -17.24 -26.00
N ALA A 140 -11.74 -17.83 -27.20
CA ALA A 140 -12.12 -17.05 -28.37
C ALA A 140 -13.55 -16.51 -28.20
N ALA A 141 -13.76 -15.24 -28.56
CA ALA A 141 -15.06 -14.55 -28.45
C ALA A 141 -15.68 -14.80 -27.05
N ILE A 142 -14.95 -14.45 -26.00
CA ILE A 142 -15.41 -14.69 -24.63
C ILE A 142 -16.80 -14.09 -24.40
N GLY A 143 -17.72 -14.90 -23.90
CA GLY A 143 -19.13 -14.53 -23.77
C GLY A 143 -19.45 -13.73 -22.50
N ASN A 144 -20.74 -13.34 -22.41
CA ASN A 144 -21.27 -12.71 -21.22
C ASN A 144 -21.25 -13.69 -20.03
N THR A 145 -20.86 -13.22 -18.86
CA THR A 145 -20.69 -14.01 -17.61
C THR A 145 -19.74 -15.20 -17.72
N ALA A 146 -18.90 -15.22 -18.77
CA ALA A 146 -17.92 -16.27 -18.98
C ALA A 146 -16.67 -16.05 -18.10
N TYR A 147 -16.13 -17.15 -17.56
CA TYR A 147 -14.88 -17.15 -16.82
C TYR A 147 -13.71 -17.46 -17.77
N SER A 148 -12.62 -16.73 -17.60
CA SER A 148 -11.33 -16.98 -18.25
C SER A 148 -10.31 -17.52 -17.23
N ALA A 149 -9.37 -16.72 -16.75
CA ALA A 149 -8.57 -17.07 -15.60
C ALA A 149 -9.48 -17.36 -14.38
N ASP A 150 -9.05 -18.24 -13.51
CA ASP A 150 -9.86 -18.56 -12.33
C ASP A 150 -10.16 -17.29 -11.53
N ARG A 151 -11.41 -17.15 -11.12
CA ARG A 151 -12.00 -15.97 -10.44
C ARG A 151 -12.27 -14.76 -11.33
N TRP A 152 -11.77 -14.70 -12.57
CA TRP A 152 -11.97 -13.59 -13.48
C TRP A 152 -13.09 -13.90 -14.49
N THR A 153 -14.05 -13.00 -14.59
CA THR A 153 -15.22 -13.14 -15.48
C THR A 153 -15.42 -11.86 -16.29
N THR A 154 -16.07 -12.00 -17.43
CA THR A 154 -16.49 -10.86 -18.24
C THR A 154 -17.98 -10.63 -18.11
N GLU A 155 -18.40 -9.39 -18.25
CA GLU A 155 -19.78 -9.00 -18.51
C GLU A 155 -19.80 -8.18 -19.79
N MET A 156 -20.66 -8.57 -20.73
CA MET A 156 -20.72 -7.92 -22.02
C MET A 156 -22.15 -7.83 -22.58
N GLY A 157 -22.42 -6.70 -23.24
CA GLY A 157 -23.58 -6.42 -24.04
C GLY A 157 -23.14 -5.43 -25.11
N THR A 158 -22.49 -5.92 -26.18
CA THR A 158 -21.88 -5.13 -27.25
C THR A 158 -21.76 -6.01 -28.49
N THR A 159 -21.59 -5.41 -29.65
CA THR A 159 -21.29 -6.12 -30.90
C THR A 159 -19.82 -6.54 -31.03
N ALA A 160 -18.96 -6.04 -30.18
CA ALA A 160 -17.55 -6.44 -30.16
C ALA A 160 -17.37 -7.91 -29.79
N ALA A 161 -16.30 -8.51 -30.31
CA ALA A 161 -15.83 -9.81 -29.88
C ALA A 161 -14.37 -9.68 -29.38
N VAL A 162 -14.07 -10.36 -28.27
CA VAL A 162 -12.77 -10.29 -27.60
C VAL A 162 -12.28 -11.69 -27.29
N THR A 163 -11.02 -11.98 -27.57
CA THR A 163 -10.35 -13.19 -27.11
C THR A 163 -9.65 -12.89 -25.78
N ALA A 164 -10.00 -13.64 -24.74
CA ALA A 164 -9.29 -13.61 -23.47
C ALA A 164 -8.26 -14.72 -23.41
N SER A 165 -7.02 -14.42 -23.00
CA SER A 165 -5.97 -15.44 -22.97
C SER A 165 -4.91 -15.17 -21.88
N LYS A 166 -4.23 -16.25 -21.47
CA LYS A 166 -2.98 -16.22 -20.73
C LYS A 166 -1.85 -15.89 -21.72
N ALA A 167 -1.29 -14.71 -21.67
CA ALA A 167 -0.22 -14.29 -22.57
C ALA A 167 1.14 -14.30 -21.85
N ALA A 168 2.18 -14.79 -22.53
CA ALA A 168 3.57 -14.73 -22.04
C ALA A 168 4.16 -13.33 -22.28
N ASP A 169 3.60 -12.36 -21.61
CA ASP A 169 3.97 -10.94 -21.66
C ASP A 169 3.64 -10.35 -20.28
N ALA A 170 4.63 -9.91 -19.56
CA ALA A 170 4.49 -9.39 -18.20
C ALA A 170 5.50 -8.26 -17.95
N PRO A 171 5.27 -7.39 -16.94
CA PRO A 171 6.30 -6.46 -16.52
C PRO A 171 7.55 -7.23 -16.05
N THR A 172 8.72 -6.66 -16.29
CA THR A 172 9.99 -7.26 -15.86
C THR A 172 10.11 -7.24 -14.34
N ALA A 173 10.94 -8.14 -13.78
CA ALA A 173 11.20 -8.15 -12.34
C ALA A 173 11.82 -6.83 -11.85
N ALA A 174 12.60 -6.13 -12.67
CA ALA A 174 13.13 -4.82 -12.33
C ALA A 174 12.05 -3.74 -12.25
N GLN A 175 10.99 -3.83 -13.05
CA GLN A 175 9.84 -2.92 -12.98
C GLN A 175 8.92 -3.24 -11.79
N ALA A 176 8.58 -4.52 -11.63
CA ALA A 176 7.53 -4.94 -10.70
C ALA A 176 8.03 -5.27 -9.28
N GLY A 177 9.34 -5.34 -9.07
CA GLY A 177 9.92 -5.78 -7.78
C GLY A 177 9.68 -7.25 -7.46
N THR A 178 9.02 -7.99 -8.37
CA THR A 178 8.75 -9.42 -8.27
C THR A 178 8.78 -10.06 -9.64
N PHE A 179 9.06 -11.38 -9.67
CA PHE A 179 9.09 -12.11 -10.93
C PHE A 179 7.67 -12.57 -11.31
N THR A 180 7.27 -12.27 -12.53
CA THR A 180 6.05 -12.77 -13.17
C THR A 180 6.31 -13.02 -14.65
N GLN A 181 5.57 -13.92 -15.28
CA GLN A 181 5.77 -14.31 -16.69
C GLN A 181 4.54 -14.05 -17.55
N ASN A 182 3.37 -14.04 -16.95
CA ASN A 182 2.13 -14.03 -17.70
C ASN A 182 1.20 -12.89 -17.25
N CYS A 183 0.34 -12.49 -18.17
CA CYS A 183 -0.74 -11.56 -17.92
C CYS A 183 -2.07 -12.11 -18.40
N MET A 184 -3.17 -11.49 -17.97
CA MET A 184 -4.45 -11.55 -18.65
C MET A 184 -4.39 -10.64 -19.87
N SER A 185 -4.64 -11.20 -21.06
CA SER A 185 -4.73 -10.45 -22.31
C SER A 185 -6.13 -10.51 -22.86
N LEU A 186 -6.68 -9.38 -23.22
CA LEU A 186 -7.95 -9.20 -23.90
C LEU A 186 -7.67 -8.58 -25.27
N ALA A 187 -7.79 -9.35 -26.34
CA ALA A 187 -7.55 -8.94 -27.73
C ALA A 187 -8.86 -8.80 -28.49
N VAL A 188 -9.08 -7.65 -29.12
CA VAL A 188 -10.30 -7.39 -29.89
C VAL A 188 -10.23 -8.14 -31.21
N THR A 189 -11.25 -8.98 -31.48
CA THR A 189 -11.36 -9.74 -32.74
C THR A 189 -12.49 -9.23 -33.66
N THR A 190 -13.48 -8.57 -33.05
CA THR A 190 -14.50 -7.79 -33.79
C THR A 190 -14.61 -6.44 -33.08
N ALA A 191 -14.46 -5.36 -33.80
CA ALA A 191 -14.54 -4.02 -33.25
C ALA A 191 -16.00 -3.54 -33.09
N ASP A 192 -16.24 -2.73 -32.06
CA ASP A 192 -17.47 -1.94 -31.91
C ASP A 192 -17.10 -0.45 -31.86
N THR A 193 -17.40 0.26 -32.94
CA THR A 193 -17.08 1.69 -33.08
C THR A 193 -18.25 2.59 -32.70
N SER A 194 -19.44 2.03 -32.40
CA SER A 194 -20.68 2.76 -32.13
C SER A 194 -21.27 2.35 -30.79
N VAL A 195 -20.79 2.97 -29.73
CA VAL A 195 -21.19 2.63 -28.35
C VAL A 195 -22.59 3.17 -28.08
N ALA A 196 -23.58 2.29 -27.97
CA ALA A 196 -24.93 2.65 -27.53
C ALA A 196 -24.96 2.87 -26.01
N ALA A 197 -25.99 3.55 -25.51
CA ALA A 197 -26.11 3.90 -24.10
C ALA A 197 -26.03 2.69 -23.15
N GLY A 198 -26.56 1.53 -23.57
CA GLY A 198 -26.58 0.30 -22.78
C GLY A 198 -25.42 -0.66 -23.05
N ASP A 199 -24.53 -0.34 -23.97
CA ASP A 199 -23.39 -1.21 -24.29
C ASP A 199 -22.40 -1.27 -23.13
N ILE A 200 -21.79 -2.45 -22.96
CA ILE A 200 -20.81 -2.69 -21.91
C ILE A 200 -19.88 -3.86 -22.29
N PHE A 201 -18.60 -3.71 -21.98
CA PHE A 201 -17.63 -4.80 -21.88
C PHE A 201 -16.68 -4.50 -20.71
N ILE A 202 -16.74 -5.36 -19.70
CA ILE A 202 -15.97 -5.22 -18.48
C ILE A 202 -15.35 -6.56 -18.06
N LEU A 203 -14.16 -6.49 -17.44
CA LEU A 203 -13.51 -7.61 -16.78
C LEU A 203 -13.67 -7.45 -15.27
N ILE A 204 -14.14 -8.50 -14.60
CA ILE A 204 -14.59 -8.43 -13.22
C ILE A 204 -13.88 -9.49 -12.37
N GLN A 205 -13.46 -9.10 -11.17
CA GLN A 205 -13.26 -10.04 -10.08
C GLN A 205 -14.17 -9.72 -8.90
N ARG A 206 -14.93 -10.72 -8.44
CA ARG A 206 -15.78 -10.63 -7.27
C ARG A 206 -15.03 -11.12 -6.05
N VAL A 207 -14.90 -10.26 -5.03
CA VAL A 207 -14.31 -10.58 -3.73
C VAL A 207 -15.42 -11.00 -2.78
N GLU A 208 -15.24 -12.15 -2.14
CA GLU A 208 -16.19 -12.68 -1.16
C GLU A 208 -16.29 -11.74 0.05
N GLY A 209 -17.49 -11.61 0.62
CA GLY A 209 -17.74 -10.72 1.75
C GLY A 209 -16.88 -11.02 2.98
N LEU A 210 -16.62 -12.29 3.27
CA LEU A 210 -15.71 -12.69 4.36
C LEU A 210 -14.28 -12.19 4.13
N SER A 211 -13.82 -12.15 2.88
CA SER A 211 -12.50 -11.61 2.50
C SER A 211 -12.48 -10.08 2.49
N ALA A 212 -13.60 -9.44 2.13
CA ALA A 212 -13.76 -8.00 2.10
C ALA A 212 -14.01 -7.38 3.49
N ALA A 213 -14.33 -8.21 4.50
CA ALA A 213 -14.67 -7.75 5.85
C ALA A 213 -13.58 -6.88 6.50
N SER A 214 -12.31 -7.08 6.13
CA SER A 214 -11.19 -6.28 6.62
C SER A 214 -11.23 -4.80 6.21
N PHE A 215 -12.01 -4.44 5.18
CA PHE A 215 -12.22 -3.05 4.79
C PHE A 215 -13.27 -2.33 5.65
N GLY A 216 -14.24 -3.08 6.20
CA GLY A 216 -15.27 -2.57 7.10
C GLY A 216 -16.26 -1.60 6.45
N PHE A 217 -16.42 -1.60 5.13
CA PHE A 217 -17.29 -0.66 4.42
C PHE A 217 -18.75 -0.73 4.94
N GLY A 218 -19.38 0.44 5.10
CA GLY A 218 -20.69 0.57 5.72
C GLY A 218 -20.67 0.50 7.25
N GLN A 219 -19.49 0.43 7.88
CA GLN A 219 -19.32 0.39 9.33
C GLN A 219 -18.47 1.55 9.84
N ALA A 220 -18.67 1.94 11.10
CA ALA A 220 -17.73 2.82 11.78
C ALA A 220 -16.36 2.13 11.90
N GLY A 221 -15.28 2.85 11.62
CA GLY A 221 -13.92 2.30 11.61
C GLY A 221 -13.52 1.61 10.32
N SER A 222 -14.29 1.78 9.24
CA SER A 222 -13.88 1.34 7.89
C SER A 222 -12.53 1.96 7.49
N ARG A 223 -11.80 1.24 6.65
CA ARG A 223 -10.47 1.62 6.18
C ARG A 223 -10.50 1.93 4.69
N ASN A 224 -9.65 2.86 4.26
CA ASN A 224 -9.35 3.00 2.85
C ASN A 224 -8.86 1.68 2.30
N MET A 225 -9.06 1.44 1.03
CA MET A 225 -8.40 0.36 0.31
C MET A 225 -7.59 0.92 -0.85
N THR A 226 -6.55 0.22 -1.21
CA THR A 226 -5.71 0.56 -2.36
C THR A 226 -5.76 -0.58 -3.36
N LEU A 227 -6.09 -0.23 -4.60
CA LEU A 227 -5.98 -1.11 -5.75
C LEU A 227 -4.69 -0.75 -6.49
N SER A 228 -3.84 -1.73 -6.73
CA SER A 228 -2.64 -1.58 -7.56
C SER A 228 -2.59 -2.66 -8.62
N PHE A 229 -2.08 -2.32 -9.80
CA PHE A 229 -1.97 -3.24 -10.92
C PHE A 229 -1.00 -2.72 -11.97
N TRP A 230 -0.49 -3.62 -12.78
CA TRP A 230 0.21 -3.30 -14.01
C TRP A 230 -0.76 -3.40 -15.18
N VAL A 231 -0.72 -2.43 -16.08
CA VAL A 231 -1.56 -2.36 -17.28
C VAL A 231 -0.73 -2.07 -18.51
N LYS A 232 -1.13 -2.66 -19.63
CA LYS A 232 -0.53 -2.42 -20.95
C LYS A 232 -1.64 -2.47 -21.98
N GLY A 233 -1.73 -1.46 -22.82
CA GLY A 233 -2.75 -1.40 -23.87
C GLY A 233 -2.23 -0.78 -25.16
N THR A 234 -2.91 -1.05 -26.25
CA THR A 234 -2.68 -0.35 -27.52
C THR A 234 -3.49 0.93 -27.62
N LYS A 235 -4.68 0.95 -26.99
CA LYS A 235 -5.53 2.15 -26.89
C LYS A 235 -5.05 3.01 -25.72
N THR A 236 -4.41 4.14 -26.02
CA THR A 236 -4.00 5.14 -25.03
C THR A 236 -5.18 6.06 -24.66
N GLY A 237 -5.05 6.71 -23.52
CA GLY A 237 -6.06 7.64 -23.00
C GLY A 237 -6.58 7.22 -21.63
N ILE A 238 -7.73 7.77 -21.22
CA ILE A 238 -8.34 7.56 -19.93
C ILE A 238 -9.14 6.26 -19.95
N HIS A 239 -8.83 5.39 -19.03
CA HIS A 239 -9.55 4.15 -18.71
C HIS A 239 -10.13 4.22 -17.31
N CYS A 240 -11.16 3.43 -17.02
CA CYS A 240 -11.78 3.40 -15.71
C CYS A 240 -11.68 2.03 -15.07
N VAL A 241 -11.51 2.06 -13.75
CA VAL A 241 -11.78 0.92 -12.88
C VAL A 241 -12.83 1.32 -11.86
N SER A 242 -13.75 0.42 -11.54
CA SER A 242 -14.78 0.69 -10.56
C SER A 242 -14.85 -0.39 -9.49
N ILE A 243 -15.28 0.04 -8.30
CA ILE A 243 -15.64 -0.84 -7.19
C ILE A 243 -17.12 -0.75 -6.98
N THR A 244 -17.78 -1.90 -6.79
CA THR A 244 -19.23 -1.93 -6.52
C THR A 244 -19.56 -2.90 -5.39
N ASN A 245 -20.67 -2.64 -4.71
CA ASN A 245 -21.26 -3.59 -3.78
C ASN A 245 -21.99 -4.75 -4.53
N SER A 246 -22.42 -5.75 -3.79
CA SER A 246 -23.16 -6.91 -4.33
C SER A 246 -24.43 -6.54 -5.11
N ALA A 247 -25.19 -5.57 -4.62
CA ALA A 247 -26.44 -5.13 -5.22
C ALA A 247 -26.25 -4.21 -6.44
N GLN A 248 -25.00 -3.82 -6.74
CA GLN A 248 -24.66 -2.90 -7.83
C GLN A 248 -25.38 -1.55 -7.77
N ASN A 249 -25.76 -1.13 -6.58
CA ASN A 249 -26.40 0.15 -6.33
C ASN A 249 -25.53 1.13 -5.51
N ARG A 250 -24.27 0.76 -5.32
CA ARG A 250 -23.19 1.57 -4.74
C ARG A 250 -21.93 1.35 -5.55
N SER A 251 -21.37 2.42 -6.09
CA SER A 251 -20.18 2.34 -6.94
C SER A 251 -19.22 3.50 -6.68
N TYR A 252 -17.93 3.21 -6.87
CA TYR A 252 -16.83 4.17 -6.93
C TYR A 252 -16.12 3.99 -8.26
N VAL A 253 -16.00 5.04 -9.05
CA VAL A 253 -15.31 5.00 -10.34
C VAL A 253 -14.02 5.81 -10.24
N ALA A 254 -12.90 5.20 -10.59
CA ALA A 254 -11.62 5.88 -10.70
C ALA A 254 -11.09 5.85 -12.13
N GLU A 255 -10.50 6.94 -12.56
CA GLU A 255 -9.81 7.08 -13.83
C GLU A 255 -8.32 6.73 -13.64
N TYR A 256 -7.75 6.09 -14.65
CA TYR A 256 -6.31 5.93 -14.82
C TYR A 256 -5.96 6.10 -16.29
N THR A 257 -4.71 6.46 -16.57
CA THR A 257 -4.28 6.75 -17.94
C THR A 257 -3.32 5.68 -18.43
N ILE A 258 -3.58 5.13 -19.62
CA ILE A 258 -2.57 4.42 -20.40
C ILE A 258 -1.92 5.48 -21.29
N ALA A 259 -0.69 5.90 -20.93
CA ALA A 259 0.02 6.99 -21.57
C ALA A 259 0.74 6.55 -22.84
N SER A 260 1.29 5.34 -22.84
CA SER A 260 2.13 4.82 -23.91
C SER A 260 1.62 3.49 -24.46
N THR A 261 1.43 3.42 -25.76
CA THR A 261 0.99 2.19 -26.42
C THR A 261 1.99 1.06 -26.20
N ASN A 262 1.49 -0.15 -25.94
CA ASN A 262 2.30 -1.36 -25.74
C ASN A 262 3.38 -1.28 -24.65
N THR A 263 3.23 -0.40 -23.66
CA THR A 263 4.15 -0.23 -22.54
C THR A 263 3.48 -0.65 -21.24
N TRP A 264 4.16 -1.42 -20.40
CA TRP A 264 3.70 -1.74 -19.06
C TRP A 264 3.78 -0.50 -18.16
N GLU A 265 2.66 -0.10 -17.58
CA GLU A 265 2.53 1.03 -16.67
C GLU A 265 1.94 0.56 -15.34
N TYR A 266 2.52 1.01 -14.24
CA TYR A 266 2.02 0.72 -12.91
C TYR A 266 0.99 1.75 -12.49
N GLN A 267 -0.15 1.29 -12.01
CA GLN A 267 -1.26 2.13 -11.56
C GLN A 267 -1.56 1.85 -10.09
N THR A 268 -1.83 2.91 -9.34
CA THR A 268 -2.28 2.85 -7.95
C THR A 268 -3.47 3.75 -7.74
N ILE A 269 -4.49 3.24 -7.08
CA ILE A 269 -5.74 3.96 -6.84
C ILE A 269 -6.13 3.74 -5.38
N THR A 270 -6.12 4.82 -4.60
CA THR A 270 -6.64 4.81 -3.25
C THR A 270 -8.12 5.09 -3.28
N ILE A 271 -8.90 4.18 -2.74
CA ILE A 271 -10.35 4.25 -2.67
C ILE A 271 -10.72 4.61 -1.23
N PRO A 272 -11.35 5.76 -0.99
CA PRO A 272 -11.68 6.23 0.35
C PRO A 272 -12.72 5.33 0.99
N VAL A 273 -12.81 5.39 2.31
CA VAL A 273 -13.83 4.70 3.09
C VAL A 273 -15.22 5.00 2.57
N ASP A 274 -16.09 3.98 2.59
CA ASP A 274 -17.51 4.17 2.36
C ASP A 274 -18.29 3.81 3.63
N THR A 275 -18.99 4.78 4.20
CA THR A 275 -19.88 4.59 5.35
C THR A 275 -21.33 4.40 4.93
N GLY A 276 -21.61 4.52 3.63
CA GLY A 276 -22.93 4.35 3.03
C GLY A 276 -23.12 2.99 2.35
N GLY A 277 -24.34 2.75 1.91
CA GLY A 277 -24.70 1.53 1.18
C GLY A 277 -24.76 0.27 2.05
N THR A 278 -25.10 -0.84 1.42
CA THR A 278 -25.14 -2.17 2.05
C THR A 278 -24.00 -3.01 1.51
N TRP A 279 -23.13 -3.46 2.40
CA TRP A 279 -21.98 -4.31 2.07
C TRP A 279 -22.16 -5.67 2.75
N LEU A 280 -21.92 -6.75 2.02
CA LEU A 280 -22.08 -8.11 2.54
C LEU A 280 -20.76 -8.59 3.14
N TYR A 281 -20.86 -9.19 4.33
CA TYR A 281 -19.76 -9.84 5.06
C TYR A 281 -19.97 -11.34 5.21
N THR A 282 -20.70 -11.93 4.27
CA THR A 282 -20.99 -13.37 4.22
C THR A 282 -20.17 -14.05 3.13
N ASN A 283 -20.48 -15.30 2.83
CA ASN A 283 -19.92 -16.03 1.69
C ASN A 283 -20.40 -15.54 0.32
N GLY A 284 -21.31 -14.56 0.28
CA GLY A 284 -21.71 -13.89 -0.95
C GLY A 284 -20.67 -12.86 -1.43
N VAL A 285 -21.00 -12.13 -2.50
CA VAL A 285 -20.14 -11.07 -3.03
C VAL A 285 -20.11 -9.91 -2.06
N GLY A 286 -18.95 -9.60 -1.50
CA GLY A 286 -18.73 -8.40 -0.67
C GLY A 286 -18.55 -7.16 -1.54
N LEU A 287 -17.65 -7.25 -2.51
CA LEU A 287 -17.40 -6.20 -3.50
C LEU A 287 -16.95 -6.82 -4.83
N ALA A 288 -17.01 -6.02 -5.89
CA ALA A 288 -16.43 -6.37 -7.18
C ALA A 288 -15.44 -5.29 -7.63
N VAL A 289 -14.30 -5.72 -8.14
CA VAL A 289 -13.33 -4.90 -8.87
C VAL A 289 -13.58 -5.08 -10.35
N ILE A 290 -13.76 -3.98 -11.08
CA ILE A 290 -14.26 -3.98 -12.45
C ILE A 290 -13.37 -3.09 -13.31
N PHE A 291 -12.69 -3.70 -14.27
CA PHE A 291 -11.93 -2.98 -15.30
C PHE A 291 -12.81 -2.80 -16.53
N ALA A 292 -13.09 -1.56 -16.90
CA ALA A 292 -13.91 -1.26 -18.06
C ALA A 292 -13.05 -1.11 -19.32
N LEU A 293 -13.38 -1.86 -20.36
CA LEU A 293 -12.81 -1.69 -21.68
C LEU A 293 -13.68 -0.75 -22.53
N MET A 294 -15.00 -0.84 -22.35
CA MET A 294 -15.99 0.01 -23.00
C MET A 294 -17.29 -0.04 -22.19
N ALA A 295 -17.96 1.10 -22.02
CA ALA A 295 -19.35 1.14 -21.62
C ALA A 295 -20.04 2.39 -22.14
N GLY A 296 -21.36 2.33 -22.30
CA GLY A 296 -22.18 3.44 -22.76
C GLY A 296 -22.61 4.37 -21.64
N SER A 297 -23.37 5.41 -22.01
CA SER A 297 -23.76 6.51 -21.12
C SER A 297 -24.65 6.07 -19.95
N ALA A 298 -25.33 4.92 -20.03
CA ALA A 298 -26.12 4.37 -18.93
C ALA A 298 -25.25 3.96 -17.71
N TYR A 299 -23.95 3.77 -17.92
CA TYR A 299 -23.00 3.35 -16.89
C TYR A 299 -22.03 4.45 -16.46
N GLN A 300 -22.27 5.68 -16.90
CA GLN A 300 -21.43 6.83 -16.56
C GLN A 300 -21.72 7.36 -15.15
N GLY A 301 -20.68 7.80 -14.47
CA GLY A 301 -20.75 8.47 -13.17
C GLY A 301 -19.59 9.43 -12.96
N ALA A 302 -19.66 10.20 -11.89
CA ALA A 302 -18.57 11.09 -11.50
C ALA A 302 -17.35 10.28 -11.00
N ALA A 303 -16.15 10.75 -11.34
CA ALA A 303 -14.91 10.14 -10.85
C ALA A 303 -14.68 10.40 -9.35
N ASN A 304 -13.98 9.49 -8.70
CA ASN A 304 -13.42 9.63 -7.36
C ASN A 304 -14.44 9.98 -6.26
N THR A 305 -15.66 9.51 -6.43
CA THR A 305 -16.71 9.67 -5.40
C THR A 305 -17.60 8.42 -5.34
N TRP A 306 -18.16 8.14 -4.16
CA TRP A 306 -19.12 7.08 -3.97
C TRP A 306 -20.51 7.52 -4.46
N LEU A 307 -21.07 6.75 -5.36
CA LEU A 307 -22.36 7.00 -6.01
C LEU A 307 -23.39 5.95 -5.62
N ALA A 308 -24.65 6.37 -5.44
CA ALA A 308 -25.79 5.48 -5.24
C ALA A 308 -26.33 5.00 -6.60
N SER A 309 -25.47 4.41 -7.43
CA SER A 309 -25.76 4.01 -8.82
C SER A 309 -24.89 2.84 -9.26
N ASN A 310 -25.20 2.27 -10.44
CA ASN A 310 -24.42 1.23 -11.11
C ASN A 310 -23.40 1.84 -12.09
N SER A 311 -22.59 2.80 -11.62
CA SER A 311 -21.61 3.44 -12.50
C SER A 311 -20.36 2.57 -12.65
N ARG A 312 -19.83 2.51 -13.89
CA ARG A 312 -18.66 1.73 -14.28
C ARG A 312 -17.53 2.57 -14.85
N ILE A 313 -17.91 3.66 -15.50
CA ILE A 313 -17.02 4.56 -16.23
C ILE A 313 -17.36 6.01 -15.93
N THR A 314 -16.45 6.88 -16.36
CA THR A 314 -16.75 8.33 -16.53
C THR A 314 -17.00 8.63 -17.99
N SER A 315 -17.44 9.85 -18.32
CA SER A 315 -17.55 10.30 -19.71
C SER A 315 -16.19 10.40 -20.43
N ASN A 316 -15.08 10.34 -19.71
CA ASN A 316 -13.72 10.44 -20.26
C ASN A 316 -13.17 9.07 -20.73
N GLN A 317 -13.85 7.96 -20.38
CA GLN A 317 -13.44 6.60 -20.79
C GLN A 317 -13.29 6.48 -22.29
N VAL A 318 -12.12 6.06 -22.77
CA VAL A 318 -11.93 5.71 -24.18
C VAL A 318 -12.60 4.38 -24.50
N ASN A 319 -13.05 4.22 -25.75
CA ASN A 319 -13.50 2.92 -26.22
C ASN A 319 -12.29 2.05 -26.62
N ALA A 320 -11.94 1.09 -25.80
CA ALA A 320 -10.84 0.18 -26.08
C ALA A 320 -11.21 -0.95 -27.07
N LEU A 321 -12.46 -1.00 -27.51
CA LEU A 321 -12.95 -2.02 -28.44
C LEU A 321 -13.19 -1.46 -29.86
N ASP A 322 -12.75 -0.25 -30.16
CA ASP A 322 -13.00 0.44 -31.43
C ASP A 322 -12.14 -0.06 -32.63
N SER A 323 -11.20 -0.96 -32.38
CA SER A 323 -10.32 -1.51 -33.40
C SER A 323 -9.91 -2.97 -33.08
N THR A 324 -9.83 -3.79 -34.12
CA THR A 324 -9.28 -5.17 -34.01
C THR A 324 -7.78 -5.21 -33.74
N SER A 325 -7.09 -4.08 -33.83
CA SER A 325 -5.68 -3.92 -33.41
C SER A 325 -5.55 -3.69 -31.91
N ASN A 326 -6.65 -3.48 -31.21
CA ASN A 326 -6.60 -3.17 -29.79
C ASN A 326 -6.43 -4.42 -28.93
N THR A 327 -5.54 -4.24 -27.94
CA THR A 327 -5.32 -5.19 -26.85
C THR A 327 -5.32 -4.45 -25.52
N PHE A 328 -5.84 -5.11 -24.50
CA PHE A 328 -5.78 -4.67 -23.11
C PHE A 328 -5.21 -5.79 -22.26
N LYS A 329 -4.18 -5.51 -21.48
CA LYS A 329 -3.50 -6.50 -20.64
C LYS A 329 -3.37 -5.98 -19.22
N ILE A 330 -3.56 -6.88 -18.24
CA ILE A 330 -3.31 -6.61 -16.83
C ILE A 330 -2.47 -7.69 -16.20
N ALA A 331 -1.65 -7.32 -15.21
CA ALA A 331 -0.83 -8.22 -14.41
C ALA A 331 -0.71 -7.71 -12.97
N LEU A 332 -0.40 -8.61 -12.04
CA LEU A 332 -0.10 -8.29 -10.63
C LEU A 332 -1.17 -7.39 -9.99
N VAL A 333 -2.43 -7.80 -10.10
CA VAL A 333 -3.56 -7.06 -9.53
C VAL A 333 -3.66 -7.33 -8.04
N GLN A 334 -3.60 -6.28 -7.24
CA GLN A 334 -3.67 -6.34 -5.78
C GLN A 334 -4.70 -5.35 -5.24
N LEU A 335 -5.55 -5.82 -4.33
CA LEU A 335 -6.47 -5.01 -3.54
C LEU A 335 -6.16 -5.25 -2.07
N GLU A 336 -5.80 -4.21 -1.35
CA GLU A 336 -5.38 -4.29 0.04
C GLU A 336 -5.99 -3.18 0.89
N ALA A 337 -6.03 -3.36 2.22
CA ALA A 337 -6.44 -2.32 3.15
C ALA A 337 -5.30 -1.32 3.36
N GLY A 338 -5.64 -0.04 3.46
CA GLY A 338 -4.69 1.05 3.63
C GLY A 338 -4.74 2.06 2.49
N SER A 339 -3.98 3.13 2.63
CA SER A 339 -3.95 4.25 1.68
C SER A 339 -2.72 4.23 0.76
N VAL A 340 -1.83 3.25 0.93
CA VAL A 340 -0.58 3.14 0.18
C VAL A 340 -0.47 1.74 -0.42
N ALA A 341 -0.11 1.68 -1.70
CA ALA A 341 0.17 0.42 -2.36
C ALA A 341 1.48 -0.17 -1.82
N THR A 342 1.45 -1.46 -1.48
CA THR A 342 2.64 -2.20 -1.08
C THR A 342 3.15 -3.09 -2.22
N THR A 343 4.32 -3.68 -2.06
CA THR A 343 4.83 -4.68 -3.00
C THR A 343 3.82 -5.82 -3.17
N PHE A 344 3.70 -6.35 -4.38
CA PHE A 344 2.75 -7.41 -4.68
C PHE A 344 2.90 -8.60 -3.72
N ASP A 345 1.80 -8.98 -3.08
CA ASP A 345 1.70 -10.12 -2.16
C ASP A 345 1.61 -11.44 -2.96
N ALA A 346 2.76 -11.96 -3.35
CA ALA A 346 2.87 -13.19 -4.11
C ALA A 346 2.59 -14.42 -3.22
N ARG A 347 1.53 -15.15 -3.57
CA ARG A 347 1.20 -16.41 -2.89
C ARG A 347 1.80 -17.61 -3.64
N SER A 348 2.03 -18.70 -2.91
CA SER A 348 2.47 -19.94 -3.54
C SER A 348 1.40 -20.50 -4.48
N VAL A 349 1.82 -21.22 -5.52
CA VAL A 349 0.89 -21.86 -6.48
C VAL A 349 -0.12 -22.76 -5.78
N GLY A 350 0.29 -23.49 -4.74
CA GLY A 350 -0.62 -24.35 -3.96
C GLY A 350 -1.68 -23.54 -3.22
N THR A 351 -1.34 -22.39 -2.67
CA THR A 351 -2.30 -21.49 -2.01
C THR A 351 -3.28 -20.89 -3.01
N GLU A 352 -2.80 -20.39 -4.15
CA GLU A 352 -3.69 -19.86 -5.21
C GLU A 352 -4.64 -20.93 -5.75
N LEU A 353 -4.14 -22.15 -5.97
CA LEU A 353 -4.96 -23.27 -6.40
C LEU A 353 -6.08 -23.58 -5.38
N ALA A 354 -5.75 -23.68 -4.10
CA ALA A 354 -6.73 -23.94 -3.05
C ALA A 354 -7.80 -22.84 -2.96
N LEU A 355 -7.39 -21.56 -3.07
CA LEU A 355 -8.29 -20.42 -3.09
C LEU A 355 -9.23 -20.45 -4.32
N CYS A 356 -8.73 -20.83 -5.49
CA CYS A 356 -9.53 -20.98 -6.71
C CYS A 356 -10.48 -22.18 -6.61
N GLN A 357 -10.03 -23.30 -6.09
CA GLN A 357 -10.83 -24.54 -5.94
C GLN A 357 -12.00 -24.38 -4.97
N ARG A 358 -11.96 -23.44 -4.04
CA ARG A 358 -13.12 -23.06 -3.22
C ARG A 358 -14.34 -22.67 -4.08
N TYR A 359 -14.14 -22.17 -5.30
CA TYR A 359 -15.20 -21.68 -6.18
C TYR A 359 -15.38 -22.50 -7.45
N PHE A 360 -14.34 -23.17 -7.90
CA PHE A 360 -14.38 -24.02 -9.07
C PHE A 360 -13.26 -25.06 -9.03
N GLN A 361 -13.63 -26.31 -9.28
CA GLN A 361 -12.71 -27.43 -9.31
C GLN A 361 -13.06 -28.35 -10.48
N ILE A 362 -12.03 -28.79 -11.20
CA ILE A 362 -12.18 -29.87 -12.18
C ILE A 362 -11.91 -31.20 -11.46
N CYS A 363 -12.89 -32.08 -11.47
CA CYS A 363 -12.75 -33.46 -10.98
C CYS A 363 -12.67 -34.41 -12.19
N ALA A 364 -11.57 -35.14 -12.31
CA ALA A 364 -11.47 -36.25 -13.25
C ALA A 364 -12.11 -37.51 -12.61
N PHE A 365 -13.17 -38.01 -13.18
CA PHE A 365 -13.68 -39.35 -12.85
C PHE A 365 -12.87 -40.37 -13.63
N VAL A 366 -12.02 -41.14 -12.98
CA VAL A 366 -11.44 -42.33 -13.57
C VAL A 366 -12.51 -43.41 -13.45
N GLY A 367 -13.28 -43.65 -14.54
CA GLY A 367 -14.15 -44.81 -14.63
C GLY A 367 -13.27 -46.06 -14.66
N ASN A 368 -13.45 -46.98 -13.72
CA ASN A 368 -12.88 -48.31 -13.85
C ASN A 368 -13.59 -48.95 -15.07
N ALA A 369 -12.79 -49.30 -16.11
CA ALA A 369 -13.21 -50.10 -17.23
C ALA A 369 -13.36 -51.57 -16.78
#